data_d6f8ac3150ccf0452a88188d7dd97b99
#
_entry.id   d6f8ac3150ccf0452a88188d7dd97b99
#
_cell.length_a   1.000
_cell.length_b   1.000
_cell.length_c   1.000
_cell.angle_alpha   90.00
_cell.angle_beta   90.00
_cell.angle_gamma   90.00
#
_symmetry.space_group_name_H-M   'P 1'
#
loop_
_entity.id
_entity.type
_entity.pdbx_description
1 polymer ?
#
loop_
_entity_poly.entity_id
_entity_poly.type
_entity_poly.pdbx_seq_one_letter_code
_entity_poly.pdbx_strand_id
1 'polypeptide(L)'
;GDSVELSAYVFPISMDQTITWDVTEGKDVVSIKESDGKAVVTALKSGKATVTASSKSDPSKKKIFTINVKENNFKTNIKNFVNISGNWAIDGEVLSDSNQSANDFYMSEDAIVNEKSTIETDMAFTNGLVNLIFASSSTDPNGAYCIQFAPNSKNVRLFRMYRDGDIALGEMSSNINDGKYHHVKIEKEADAVKVYVDDNECL
;
A
#
# COMPACT_ATOMS: atom_id res chain seq x y z
N GLY A 1 3.24 -4.88 -11.46
CA GLY A 1 1.85 -4.69 -11.01
C GLY A 1 1.47 -5.73 -9.98
N ASP A 2 0.56 -5.39 -9.10
CA ASP A 2 0.06 -6.26 -8.05
C ASP A 2 -0.60 -7.49 -8.64
N SER A 3 -0.56 -8.61 -7.91
CA SER A 3 -1.15 -9.86 -8.34
C SER A 3 -2.05 -10.45 -7.28
N VAL A 4 -3.10 -11.15 -7.72
CA VAL A 4 -4.01 -11.88 -6.86
C VAL A 4 -4.21 -13.29 -7.39
N GLU A 5 -4.24 -14.27 -6.49
CA GLU A 5 -4.54 -15.66 -6.83
C GLU A 5 -6.04 -15.91 -6.73
N LEU A 6 -6.63 -16.47 -7.78
CA LEU A 6 -8.01 -16.93 -7.82
C LEU A 6 -8.04 -18.45 -7.83
N SER A 7 -8.99 -19.02 -7.09
CA SER A 7 -9.28 -20.47 -7.09
C SER A 7 -10.76 -20.73 -7.33
N ALA A 8 -11.06 -21.86 -7.97
CA ALA A 8 -12.42 -22.33 -8.18
C ALA A 8 -12.48 -23.85 -8.07
N TYR A 9 -13.65 -24.38 -7.75
CA TYR A 9 -13.90 -25.80 -7.61
C TYR A 9 -15.19 -26.18 -8.32
N VAL A 10 -15.23 -27.40 -8.90
CA VAL A 10 -16.45 -27.99 -9.46
C VAL A 10 -17.16 -28.77 -8.38
N PHE A 11 -18.45 -28.53 -8.17
CA PHE A 11 -19.25 -29.27 -7.20
C PHE A 11 -20.21 -30.23 -7.91
N PRO A 12 -20.38 -31.47 -7.43
CA PRO A 12 -19.72 -32.10 -6.27
C PRO A 12 -18.22 -32.38 -6.53
N ILE A 13 -17.44 -32.44 -5.46
CA ILE A 13 -15.95 -32.55 -5.52
C ILE A 13 -15.45 -33.81 -6.23
N SER A 14 -16.32 -34.82 -6.41
CA SER A 14 -16.05 -36.05 -7.17
C SER A 14 -16.03 -35.86 -8.69
N MET A 15 -16.46 -34.68 -9.17
CA MET A 15 -16.40 -34.33 -10.60
C MET A 15 -14.97 -33.96 -11.02
N ASP A 16 -14.74 -33.96 -12.34
CA ASP A 16 -13.49 -33.45 -12.90
C ASP A 16 -13.26 -32.01 -12.46
N GLN A 17 -12.16 -31.77 -11.76
CA GLN A 17 -11.77 -30.47 -11.19
C GLN A 17 -10.96 -29.61 -12.17
N THR A 18 -10.81 -30.03 -13.43
CA THR A 18 -10.09 -29.25 -14.44
C THR A 18 -10.86 -27.97 -14.77
N ILE A 19 -10.24 -26.83 -14.51
CA ILE A 19 -10.80 -25.50 -14.74
C ILE A 19 -9.98 -24.78 -15.79
N THR A 20 -10.66 -24.09 -16.69
CA THR A 20 -10.07 -23.16 -17.64
C THR A 20 -10.39 -21.74 -17.21
N TRP A 21 -9.43 -20.86 -17.32
CA TRP A 21 -9.53 -19.45 -16.95
C TRP A 21 -9.41 -18.56 -18.18
N ASP A 22 -10.23 -17.53 -18.28
CA ASP A 22 -10.16 -16.54 -19.36
C ASP A 22 -10.47 -15.15 -18.84
N VAL A 23 -9.78 -14.14 -19.38
CA VAL A 23 -10.18 -12.73 -19.24
C VAL A 23 -11.20 -12.44 -20.31
N THR A 24 -12.47 -12.43 -19.95
CA THR A 24 -13.58 -12.22 -20.89
C THR A 24 -13.79 -10.74 -21.23
N GLU A 25 -13.40 -9.84 -20.31
CA GLU A 25 -13.42 -8.39 -20.51
C GLU A 25 -12.19 -7.75 -19.85
N GLY A 26 -11.68 -6.65 -20.38
CA GLY A 26 -10.54 -5.93 -19.82
C GLY A 26 -9.20 -6.67 -19.96
N LYS A 27 -8.96 -7.30 -21.13
CA LYS A 27 -7.69 -8.01 -21.45
C LYS A 27 -6.45 -7.12 -21.42
N ASP A 28 -6.64 -5.82 -21.51
CA ASP A 28 -5.60 -4.80 -21.40
C ASP A 28 -5.43 -4.26 -19.96
N VAL A 29 -6.37 -4.61 -19.06
CA VAL A 29 -6.35 -4.22 -17.64
C VAL A 29 -5.62 -5.24 -16.80
N VAL A 30 -5.76 -6.53 -17.11
CA VAL A 30 -5.11 -7.62 -16.37
C VAL A 30 -4.56 -8.68 -17.33
N SER A 31 -3.53 -9.40 -16.86
CA SER A 31 -3.08 -10.66 -17.46
C SER A 31 -3.36 -11.83 -16.52
N ILE A 32 -3.47 -13.03 -17.07
CA ILE A 32 -3.64 -14.27 -16.32
C ILE A 32 -2.48 -15.22 -16.62
N LYS A 33 -2.00 -15.87 -15.55
CA LYS A 33 -1.13 -17.05 -15.64
C LYS A 33 -1.78 -18.18 -14.86
N GLU A 34 -2.06 -19.30 -15.53
CA GLU A 34 -2.58 -20.50 -14.87
C GLU A 34 -1.45 -21.32 -14.24
N SER A 35 -1.69 -21.83 -13.04
CA SER A 35 -0.80 -22.75 -12.32
C SER A 35 -1.64 -23.60 -11.39
N ASP A 36 -1.49 -24.92 -11.51
CA ASP A 36 -2.12 -25.92 -10.62
C ASP A 36 -3.63 -25.75 -10.41
N GLY A 37 -4.35 -25.42 -11.51
CA GLY A 37 -5.81 -25.21 -11.49
C GLY A 37 -6.25 -23.87 -10.90
N LYS A 38 -5.31 -23.02 -10.52
CA LYS A 38 -5.53 -21.66 -10.05
C LYS A 38 -5.14 -20.64 -11.12
N ALA A 39 -5.60 -19.41 -11.00
CA ALA A 39 -5.18 -18.31 -11.85
C ALA A 39 -4.49 -17.22 -11.03
N VAL A 40 -3.28 -16.85 -11.40
CA VAL A 40 -2.63 -15.63 -10.92
C VAL A 40 -2.99 -14.51 -11.89
N VAL A 41 -3.76 -13.55 -11.39
CA VAL A 41 -4.19 -12.36 -12.13
C VAL A 41 -3.27 -11.22 -11.77
N THR A 42 -2.58 -10.64 -12.75
CA THR A 42 -1.64 -9.53 -12.57
C THR A 42 -2.22 -8.26 -13.19
N ALA A 43 -2.22 -7.16 -12.44
CA ALA A 43 -2.64 -5.85 -12.89
C ALA A 43 -1.65 -5.28 -13.93
N LEU A 44 -2.18 -4.76 -15.04
CA LEU A 44 -1.42 -4.11 -16.11
C LEU A 44 -1.66 -2.60 -16.15
N LYS A 45 -2.91 -2.18 -15.95
CA LYS A 45 -3.31 -0.77 -15.85
C LYS A 45 -4.60 -0.64 -15.06
N SER A 46 -4.94 0.55 -14.63
CA SER A 46 -6.23 0.83 -13.98
C SER A 46 -7.41 0.56 -14.89
N GLY A 47 -8.49 0.06 -14.30
CA GLY A 47 -9.71 -0.29 -15.01
C GLY A 47 -10.47 -1.44 -14.38
N LYS A 48 -11.46 -1.92 -15.11
CA LYS A 48 -12.29 -3.08 -14.72
C LYS A 48 -12.03 -4.24 -15.67
N ALA A 49 -11.82 -5.41 -15.12
CA ALA A 49 -11.69 -6.65 -15.88
C ALA A 49 -12.67 -7.70 -15.36
N THR A 50 -13.04 -8.63 -16.22
CA THR A 50 -13.87 -9.79 -15.90
C THR A 50 -13.08 -11.06 -16.19
N VAL A 51 -12.87 -11.87 -15.15
CA VAL A 51 -12.19 -13.16 -15.23
C VAL A 51 -13.22 -14.26 -15.03
N THR A 52 -13.26 -15.24 -15.91
CA THR A 52 -14.20 -16.35 -15.87
C THR A 52 -13.45 -17.67 -15.67
N ALA A 53 -13.82 -18.39 -14.62
CA ALA A 53 -13.45 -19.79 -14.41
C ALA A 53 -14.56 -20.68 -14.97
N SER A 54 -14.23 -21.65 -15.83
CA SER A 54 -15.20 -22.59 -16.41
C SER A 54 -14.73 -24.03 -16.18
N SER A 55 -15.65 -24.94 -15.87
CA SER A 55 -15.33 -26.36 -15.87
C SER A 55 -14.99 -26.81 -17.28
N LYS A 56 -13.89 -27.55 -17.44
CA LYS A 56 -13.48 -28.09 -18.74
C LYS A 56 -14.45 -29.17 -19.24
N SER A 57 -15.00 -29.95 -18.32
CA SER A 57 -15.95 -31.04 -18.66
C SER A 57 -17.37 -30.54 -18.92
N ASP A 58 -17.77 -29.38 -18.35
CA ASP A 58 -19.06 -28.74 -18.56
C ASP A 58 -18.89 -27.20 -18.55
N PRO A 59 -18.61 -26.58 -19.70
CA PRO A 59 -18.39 -25.13 -19.80
C PRO A 59 -19.63 -24.26 -19.45
N SER A 60 -20.81 -24.86 -19.29
CA SER A 60 -21.97 -24.14 -18.73
C SER A 60 -21.80 -23.81 -17.24
N LYS A 61 -21.01 -24.60 -16.54
CA LYS A 61 -20.64 -24.37 -15.14
C LYS A 61 -19.48 -23.40 -15.06
N LYS A 62 -19.79 -22.17 -14.73
CA LYS A 62 -18.81 -21.08 -14.66
C LYS A 62 -18.98 -20.18 -13.45
N LYS A 63 -17.89 -19.58 -13.01
CA LYS A 63 -17.84 -18.54 -12.00
C LYS A 63 -17.20 -17.29 -12.61
N ILE A 64 -17.79 -16.15 -12.37
CA ILE A 64 -17.32 -14.86 -12.85
C ILE A 64 -16.74 -14.10 -11.66
N PHE A 65 -15.54 -13.54 -11.86
CA PHE A 65 -14.84 -12.66 -10.94
C PHE A 65 -14.71 -11.28 -11.56
N THR A 66 -15.09 -10.27 -10.83
CA THR A 66 -14.85 -8.88 -11.22
C THR A 66 -13.59 -8.38 -10.54
N ILE A 67 -12.61 -7.95 -11.34
CA ILE A 67 -11.36 -7.37 -10.89
C ILE A 67 -11.41 -5.88 -11.16
N ASN A 68 -11.25 -5.08 -10.10
CA ASN A 68 -11.14 -3.63 -10.21
C ASN A 68 -9.68 -3.26 -9.91
N VAL A 69 -8.94 -2.90 -10.95
CA VAL A 69 -7.59 -2.36 -10.80
C VAL A 69 -7.71 -0.85 -10.62
N LYS A 70 -7.29 -0.37 -9.46
CA LYS A 70 -7.22 1.06 -9.18
C LYS A 70 -5.87 1.60 -9.61
N GLU A 71 -5.86 2.81 -10.09
CA GLU A 71 -4.61 3.53 -10.31
C GLU A 71 -4.02 3.87 -8.94
N ASN A 72 -2.81 3.38 -8.71
CA ASN A 72 -2.10 3.69 -7.46
C ASN A 72 -1.23 4.93 -7.68
N ASN A 73 -1.87 6.09 -7.75
CA ASN A 73 -1.16 7.36 -7.80
C ASN A 73 -1.65 8.28 -6.68
N PHE A 74 -0.81 9.20 -6.29
CA PHE A 74 -1.10 10.12 -5.19
C PHE A 74 -2.38 10.90 -5.45
N LYS A 75 -2.59 11.37 -6.67
CA LYS A 75 -3.75 12.17 -7.06
C LYS A 75 -5.10 11.46 -6.92
N THR A 76 -5.16 10.14 -7.14
CA THR A 76 -6.41 9.37 -7.03
C THR A 76 -6.65 8.83 -5.62
N ASN A 77 -5.58 8.57 -4.87
CA ASN A 77 -5.67 7.95 -3.55
C ASN A 77 -5.82 8.95 -2.40
N ILE A 78 -5.58 10.23 -2.65
CA ILE A 78 -5.60 11.29 -1.62
C ILE A 78 -6.81 12.21 -1.68
N LYS A 79 -7.93 11.74 -2.22
CA LYS A 79 -9.14 12.58 -2.37
C LYS A 79 -9.60 13.24 -1.08
N ASN A 80 -9.32 12.61 0.05
CA ASN A 80 -9.72 13.05 1.37
C ASN A 80 -8.52 13.48 2.23
N PHE A 81 -7.39 13.80 1.58
CA PHE A 81 -6.26 14.39 2.25
C PHE A 81 -6.34 15.91 2.19
N VAL A 82 -6.03 16.55 3.27
CA VAL A 82 -6.04 18.01 3.40
C VAL A 82 -4.67 18.52 3.79
N ASN A 83 -4.31 19.67 3.24
CA ASN A 83 -3.16 20.42 3.69
C ASN A 83 -3.51 21.15 5.00
N ILE A 84 -2.93 20.66 6.10
CA ILE A 84 -3.09 21.30 7.42
C ILE A 84 -2.13 22.46 7.57
N SER A 85 -0.89 22.30 7.12
CA SER A 85 0.16 23.32 7.12
C SER A 85 1.24 22.98 6.11
N GLY A 86 1.93 23.98 5.60
CA GLY A 86 3.03 23.81 4.67
C GLY A 86 2.72 24.21 3.23
N ASN A 87 3.72 24.10 2.39
CA ASN A 87 3.70 24.52 1.00
C ASN A 87 3.63 23.31 0.06
N TRP A 88 2.65 22.44 0.33
CA TRP A 88 2.45 21.21 -0.38
C TRP A 88 1.93 21.44 -1.81
N ALA A 89 2.52 20.76 -2.76
CA ALA A 89 2.10 20.73 -4.15
C ALA A 89 1.94 19.31 -4.65
N ILE A 90 0.95 19.09 -5.51
CA ILE A 90 0.73 17.83 -6.20
C ILE A 90 1.00 18.06 -7.68
N ASP A 91 2.03 17.42 -8.21
CA ASP A 91 2.36 17.41 -9.62
C ASP A 91 2.33 15.96 -10.14
N GLY A 92 1.29 15.66 -10.91
CA GLY A 92 1.04 14.29 -11.39
C GLY A 92 0.82 13.32 -10.23
N GLU A 93 1.78 12.44 -10.02
CA GLU A 93 1.76 11.37 -9.01
C GLU A 93 2.58 11.72 -7.76
N VAL A 94 3.19 12.89 -7.72
CA VAL A 94 4.12 13.30 -6.67
C VAL A 94 3.49 14.35 -5.77
N LEU A 95 3.49 14.08 -4.47
CA LEU A 95 3.28 15.09 -3.43
C LEU A 95 4.64 15.62 -3.00
N SER A 96 4.82 16.93 -3.03
CA SER A 96 6.05 17.57 -2.61
C SER A 96 5.78 18.71 -1.65
N ASP A 97 6.70 18.94 -0.73
CA ASP A 97 6.76 20.14 0.09
C ASP A 97 8.08 20.86 -0.15
N SER A 98 7.98 22.14 -0.46
CA SER A 98 9.14 23.02 -0.68
C SER A 98 9.48 23.88 0.54
N ASN A 99 8.67 23.80 1.59
CA ASN A 99 8.90 24.55 2.80
C ASN A 99 10.04 23.91 3.60
N GLN A 100 10.91 24.73 4.19
CA GLN A 100 12.01 24.29 5.05
C GLN A 100 11.74 24.57 6.53
N SER A 101 10.52 24.97 6.87
CA SER A 101 10.12 25.14 8.27
C SER A 101 9.67 23.80 8.88
N ALA A 102 9.79 23.67 10.17
CA ALA A 102 9.36 22.48 10.87
C ALA A 102 7.83 22.40 10.96
N ASN A 103 7.28 21.16 10.89
CA ASN A 103 5.88 20.82 11.15
C ASN A 103 4.89 21.15 10.04
N ASP A 104 5.22 20.79 8.82
CA ASP A 104 4.27 20.79 7.72
C ASP A 104 3.53 19.46 7.67
N PHE A 105 2.18 19.50 7.60
CA PHE A 105 1.31 18.33 7.66
C PHE A 105 0.39 18.25 6.46
N TYR A 106 0.34 17.07 5.87
CA TYR A 106 -0.64 16.66 4.89
C TYR A 106 -1.34 15.39 5.40
N MET A 107 -2.63 15.46 5.65
CA MET A 107 -3.34 14.44 6.42
C MET A 107 -4.58 13.91 5.71
N SER A 108 -4.88 12.63 5.92
CA SER A 108 -6.16 12.05 5.52
C SER A 108 -7.26 12.43 6.52
N GLU A 109 -8.41 12.85 6.01
CA GLU A 109 -9.62 13.03 6.81
C GLU A 109 -10.37 11.72 7.05
N ASP A 110 -10.03 10.67 6.30
CA ASP A 110 -10.66 9.36 6.45
C ASP A 110 -10.07 8.59 7.64
N ALA A 111 -10.94 8.13 8.51
CA ALA A 111 -10.58 7.18 9.55
C ALA A 111 -10.45 5.77 8.94
N ILE A 112 -9.22 5.28 8.83
CA ILE A 112 -8.97 3.88 8.47
C ILE A 112 -8.82 3.10 9.78
N VAL A 113 -9.86 2.39 10.18
CA VAL A 113 -9.87 1.55 11.39
C VAL A 113 -9.67 0.10 10.98
N ASN A 114 -8.41 -0.34 10.87
CA ASN A 114 -8.08 -1.74 10.65
C ASN A 114 -7.05 -2.19 11.69
N GLU A 115 -7.27 -3.39 12.25
CA GLU A 115 -6.28 -4.05 13.13
C GLU A 115 -4.99 -4.36 12.36
N LYS A 116 -5.13 -4.66 11.07
CA LYS A 116 -4.03 -4.91 10.14
C LYS A 116 -4.10 -3.92 8.99
N SER A 117 -2.99 -3.30 8.68
CA SER A 117 -2.88 -2.36 7.56
C SER A 117 -1.47 -2.34 6.99
N THR A 118 -1.39 -2.09 5.69
CA THR A 118 -0.12 -1.86 4.99
C THR A 118 -0.16 -0.46 4.40
N ILE A 119 0.92 0.29 4.62
CA ILE A 119 1.16 1.60 4.02
C ILE A 119 2.41 1.45 3.15
N GLU A 120 2.29 1.81 1.89
CA GLU A 120 3.40 1.79 0.93
C GLU A 120 3.51 3.16 0.28
N THR A 121 4.74 3.64 0.15
CA THR A 121 5.05 4.90 -0.53
C THR A 121 6.48 4.90 -1.02
N ASP A 122 6.72 5.56 -2.15
CA ASP A 122 8.06 5.91 -2.56
C ASP A 122 8.37 7.34 -2.09
N MET A 123 9.50 7.53 -1.45
CA MET A 123 9.91 8.84 -0.93
C MET A 123 11.35 9.19 -1.28
N ALA A 124 11.59 10.47 -1.55
CA ALA A 124 12.91 11.02 -1.78
C ALA A 124 13.09 12.31 -1.00
N PHE A 125 14.19 12.45 -0.28
CA PHE A 125 14.57 13.68 0.40
C PHE A 125 16.09 13.76 0.60
N THR A 126 16.60 14.97 0.80
CA THR A 126 18.03 15.22 1.04
C THR A 126 18.28 15.90 2.38
N ASN A 127 17.30 16.62 2.87
CA ASN A 127 17.40 17.39 4.12
C ASN A 127 16.06 17.33 4.87
N GLY A 128 16.10 17.70 6.14
CA GLY A 128 14.92 17.76 7.00
C GLY A 128 14.55 16.39 7.59
N LEU A 129 13.45 16.36 8.31
CA LEU A 129 12.86 15.14 8.85
C LEU A 129 11.60 14.81 8.05
N VAL A 130 11.46 13.57 7.63
CA VAL A 130 10.22 13.06 7.05
C VAL A 130 9.56 12.12 8.04
N ASN A 131 8.30 12.36 8.33
CA ASN A 131 7.50 11.60 9.27
C ASN A 131 6.31 10.96 8.55
N LEU A 132 6.15 9.65 8.69
CA LEU A 132 4.93 8.94 8.34
C LEU A 132 4.16 8.65 9.63
N ILE A 133 3.04 9.35 9.81
CA ILE A 133 2.20 9.26 11.01
C ILE A 133 0.96 8.44 10.67
N PHE A 134 0.67 7.43 11.48
CA PHE A 134 -0.46 6.53 11.26
C PHE A 134 -1.09 6.07 12.57
N ALA A 135 -2.28 5.47 12.46
CA ALA A 135 -3.09 5.03 13.60
C ALA A 135 -3.40 6.17 14.59
N SER A 136 -3.57 7.39 14.06
CA SER A 136 -4.12 8.51 14.81
C SER A 136 -5.64 8.39 14.90
N SER A 137 -6.21 8.79 16.04
CA SER A 137 -7.67 8.83 16.22
C SER A 137 -8.30 10.14 15.72
N SER A 138 -7.50 11.11 15.35
CA SER A 138 -7.92 12.43 14.89
C SER A 138 -6.76 13.15 14.19
N THR A 139 -6.96 14.40 13.79
CA THR A 139 -5.90 15.29 13.32
C THR A 139 -4.86 15.66 14.40
N ASP A 140 -5.18 15.37 15.67
CA ASP A 140 -4.21 15.42 16.77
C ASP A 140 -3.39 14.12 16.79
N PRO A 141 -2.07 14.16 16.55
CA PRO A 141 -1.24 12.97 16.49
C PRO A 141 -0.97 12.32 17.85
N ASN A 142 -1.58 12.82 18.93
CA ASN A 142 -1.37 12.26 20.27
C ASN A 142 -1.83 10.79 20.35
N GLY A 143 -0.90 9.90 20.68
CA GLY A 143 -1.11 8.45 20.70
C GLY A 143 -0.91 7.76 19.34
N ALA A 144 -0.62 8.49 18.28
CA ALA A 144 -0.29 7.94 16.96
C ALA A 144 1.07 7.26 16.95
N TYR A 145 1.28 6.36 16.00
CA TYR A 145 2.61 5.87 15.64
C TYR A 145 3.26 6.79 14.63
N CYS A 146 4.56 6.98 14.76
CA CYS A 146 5.38 7.76 13.83
C CYS A 146 6.61 6.97 13.41
N ILE A 147 6.79 6.82 12.11
CA ILE A 147 8.08 6.44 11.53
C ILE A 147 8.75 7.74 11.09
N GLN A 148 9.88 8.03 11.69
CA GLN A 148 10.70 9.21 11.39
C GLN A 148 11.96 8.80 10.63
N PHE A 149 12.19 9.46 9.53
CA PHE A 149 13.41 9.36 8.73
C PHE A 149 14.26 10.61 9.00
N ALA A 150 15.40 10.42 9.64
CA ALA A 150 16.27 11.51 10.09
C ALA A 150 17.59 11.52 9.32
N PRO A 151 17.81 12.48 8.40
CA PRO A 151 18.98 12.49 7.53
C PRO A 151 20.30 12.67 8.30
N ASN A 152 20.30 13.47 9.33
CA ASN A 152 21.53 13.82 10.07
C ASN A 152 22.06 12.67 10.92
N SER A 153 21.19 11.78 11.39
CA SER A 153 21.57 10.60 12.17
C SER A 153 21.60 9.32 11.33
N LYS A 154 21.13 9.39 10.06
CA LYS A 154 20.93 8.23 9.18
C LYS A 154 20.07 7.14 9.83
N ASN A 155 19.09 7.53 10.62
CA ASN A 155 18.28 6.63 11.39
C ASN A 155 16.83 6.62 10.90
N VAL A 156 16.23 5.44 10.91
CA VAL A 156 14.79 5.25 10.88
C VAL A 156 14.36 4.93 12.31
N ARG A 157 13.42 5.68 12.84
CA ARG A 157 12.93 5.56 14.22
C ARG A 157 11.44 5.31 14.23
N LEU A 158 11.02 4.30 14.98
CA LEU A 158 9.62 4.09 15.31
C LEU A 158 9.38 4.57 16.75
N PHE A 159 8.38 5.41 16.92
CA PHE A 159 7.97 5.87 18.24
C PHE A 159 6.46 6.12 18.30
N ARG A 160 5.94 6.20 19.51
CA ARG A 160 4.58 6.59 19.77
C ARG A 160 4.56 8.02 20.29
N MET A 161 3.79 8.87 19.62
CA MET A 161 3.73 10.31 19.91
C MET A 161 2.82 10.59 21.09
N TYR A 162 3.30 11.36 22.06
CA TYR A 162 2.48 11.85 23.16
C TYR A 162 2.84 13.31 23.50
N ARG A 163 1.87 14.06 24.00
CA ARG A 163 2.06 15.47 24.40
C ARG A 163 3.12 15.66 25.47
N ASP A 164 3.27 14.67 26.35
CA ASP A 164 4.19 14.71 27.49
C ASP A 164 5.56 14.06 27.17
N GLY A 165 5.77 13.67 25.91
CA GLY A 165 7.02 13.07 25.43
C GLY A 165 6.80 11.75 24.71
N ASP A 166 7.56 11.54 23.65
CA ASP A 166 7.43 10.38 22.78
C ASP A 166 8.02 9.11 23.44
N ILE A 167 7.40 7.97 23.15
CA ILE A 167 7.90 6.65 23.58
C ILE A 167 8.59 5.98 22.41
N ALA A 168 9.92 5.82 22.48
CA ALA A 168 10.69 5.09 21.49
C ALA A 168 10.32 3.59 21.50
N LEU A 169 10.08 3.03 20.33
CA LEU A 169 9.73 1.62 20.13
C LEU A 169 10.84 0.86 19.38
N GLY A 170 11.57 1.54 18.51
CA GLY A 170 12.67 0.95 17.77
C GLY A 170 13.46 2.00 16.99
N GLU A 171 14.72 1.69 16.69
CA GLU A 171 15.58 2.52 15.87
C GLU A 171 16.59 1.66 15.11
N MET A 172 16.84 2.02 13.85
CA MET A 172 17.91 1.41 13.08
C MET A 172 18.54 2.41 12.12
N SER A 173 19.75 2.09 11.67
CA SER A 173 20.44 2.90 10.67
C SER A 173 19.92 2.59 9.27
N SER A 174 19.55 3.64 8.52
CA SER A 174 19.18 3.56 7.11
C SER A 174 19.67 4.81 6.38
N ASN A 175 20.03 4.66 5.12
CA ASN A 175 20.63 5.72 4.32
C ASN A 175 19.72 6.13 3.16
N ILE A 176 18.53 6.62 3.48
CA ILE A 176 17.51 7.00 2.48
C ILE A 176 17.43 8.51 2.19
N ASN A 177 18.40 9.27 2.66
CA ASN A 177 18.47 10.73 2.46
C ASN A 177 19.45 11.14 1.35
N ASP A 178 19.56 10.34 0.31
CA ASP A 178 20.48 10.55 -0.82
C ASP A 178 19.82 11.26 -2.01
N GLY A 179 18.57 11.68 -1.86
CA GLY A 179 17.78 12.34 -2.90
C GLY A 179 17.21 11.42 -3.96
N LYS A 180 17.39 10.11 -3.82
CA LYS A 180 16.74 9.12 -4.68
C LYS A 180 15.45 8.63 -4.07
N TYR A 181 14.58 8.07 -4.90
CA TYR A 181 13.39 7.41 -4.41
C TYR A 181 13.75 6.08 -3.75
N HIS A 182 13.24 5.89 -2.55
CA HIS A 182 13.29 4.66 -1.78
C HIS A 182 11.88 4.16 -1.54
N HIS A 183 11.66 2.86 -1.72
CA HIS A 183 10.38 2.23 -1.41
C HIS A 183 10.27 1.99 0.09
N VAL A 184 9.25 2.56 0.71
CA VAL A 184 8.98 2.38 2.13
C VAL A 184 7.66 1.64 2.31
N LYS A 185 7.71 0.51 3.03
CA LYS A 185 6.53 -0.27 3.39
C LYS A 185 6.44 -0.40 4.91
N ILE A 186 5.26 -0.13 5.45
CA ILE A 186 4.93 -0.27 6.86
C ILE A 186 3.80 -1.30 6.96
N GLU A 187 4.04 -2.38 7.68
CA GLU A 187 3.04 -3.39 8.00
C GLU A 187 2.66 -3.27 9.48
N LYS A 188 1.43 -2.86 9.75
CA LYS A 188 0.87 -2.84 11.09
C LYS A 188 0.02 -4.08 11.30
N GLU A 189 0.37 -4.86 12.31
CA GLU A 189 -0.42 -5.93 12.88
C GLU A 189 -1.09 -5.45 14.18
N ALA A 190 -1.86 -6.31 14.85
CA ALA A 190 -2.55 -5.95 16.09
C ALA A 190 -1.56 -5.49 17.18
N ASP A 191 -0.42 -6.15 17.30
CA ASP A 191 0.58 -6.01 18.36
C ASP A 191 2.01 -5.74 17.85
N ALA A 192 2.19 -5.57 16.53
CA ALA A 192 3.49 -5.35 15.91
C ALA A 192 3.43 -4.31 14.79
N VAL A 193 4.54 -3.63 14.57
CA VAL A 193 4.78 -2.78 13.40
C VAL A 193 6.11 -3.20 12.80
N LYS A 194 6.12 -3.48 11.50
CA LYS A 194 7.33 -3.75 10.73
C LYS A 194 7.54 -2.66 9.70
N VAL A 195 8.76 -2.26 9.52
CA VAL A 195 9.17 -1.25 8.54
C VAL A 195 10.18 -1.83 7.58
N TYR A 196 9.93 -1.65 6.31
CA TYR A 196 10.84 -2.08 5.23
C TYR A 196 11.28 -0.85 4.44
N VAL A 197 12.54 -0.85 4.03
CA VAL A 197 13.09 0.12 3.09
C VAL A 197 13.79 -0.67 1.98
N ASP A 198 13.37 -0.44 0.73
CA ASP A 198 13.85 -1.17 -0.45
C ASP A 198 13.81 -2.70 -0.22
N ASP A 199 12.65 -3.19 0.24
CA ASP A 199 12.37 -4.60 0.59
C ASP A 199 13.20 -5.20 1.74
N ASN A 200 14.05 -4.40 2.39
CA ASN A 200 14.81 -4.85 3.56
C ASN A 200 14.05 -4.50 4.85
N GLU A 201 13.77 -5.51 5.67
CA GLU A 201 13.15 -5.29 6.98
C GLU A 201 14.10 -4.47 7.85
N CYS A 202 13.60 -3.34 8.33
CA CYS A 202 14.34 -2.36 9.09
C CYS A 202 13.97 -2.33 10.58
N LEU A 203 12.72 -2.62 10.89
CA LEU A 203 12.17 -2.61 12.25
C LEU A 203 11.05 -3.63 12.36
#